data_12dd7c876d228713233e0469e17be337
#
_entry.id   12dd7c876d228713233e0469e17be337
#
_cell.length_a   1.000
_cell.length_b   1.000
_cell.length_c   1.000
_cell.angle_alpha   90.00
_cell.angle_beta   90.00
_cell.angle_gamma   90.00
#
_symmetry.space_group_name_H-M   'P 1'
#
loop_
_entity.id
_entity.type
_entity.pdbx_description
1 polymer ?
#
loop_
_entity_poly.entity_id
_entity_poly.type
_entity_poly.pdbx_seq_one_letter_code
_entity_poly.pdbx_strand_id
1 'polypeptide(L)'
;MMKKFLLLTLLLIFTASSCGIPKTERRGNAAEILSEILAHFDQGDGFIYTSETGAESPLTDAMLARMFPDDGDTADLFCVVSAAVYFSKRFSDREILVLELCDISHTELIVRLLQKRAKKKENAVVFADGVYVYLICTDQNEEISRYLQR
;
A
#
# COMPACT_ATOMS: atom_id res chain seq x y z
N MET A 1 19.40 52.50 35.16
CA MET A 1 20.07 51.31 34.58
C MET A 1 19.20 50.06 34.64
N MET A 2 17.93 50.09 34.29
CA MET A 2 17.02 48.94 34.41
C MET A 2 16.13 48.72 33.16
N LYS A 3 16.54 49.18 31.99
CA LYS A 3 15.74 49.02 30.74
C LYS A 3 16.42 48.16 29.66
N LYS A 4 17.58 47.59 29.93
CA LYS A 4 18.31 46.76 28.93
C LYS A 4 18.27 45.26 29.18
N PHE A 5 17.63 44.79 30.27
CA PHE A 5 17.55 43.35 30.58
C PHE A 5 16.26 42.68 30.12
N LEU A 6 15.27 43.42 29.66
CA LEU A 6 13.98 42.86 29.26
C LEU A 6 13.89 42.45 27.80
N LEU A 7 14.92 42.73 26.99
CA LEU A 7 14.90 42.42 25.54
C LEU A 7 15.62 41.13 25.16
N LEU A 8 16.29 40.49 26.14
CA LEU A 8 17.07 39.28 25.86
C LEU A 8 16.32 37.99 26.20
N THR A 9 15.18 38.06 26.89
CA THR A 9 14.39 36.90 27.29
C THR A 9 13.27 36.58 26.31
N LEU A 10 13.03 37.39 25.28
CA LEU A 10 11.96 37.13 24.29
C LEU A 10 12.45 36.43 23.01
N LEU A 11 13.73 36.08 22.90
CA LEU A 11 14.34 35.52 21.72
C LEU A 11 14.58 33.98 21.78
N LEU A 12 14.10 33.34 22.86
CA LEU A 12 14.43 31.94 23.13
C LEU A 12 13.22 30.97 23.10
N ILE A 13 12.07 31.39 22.54
CA ILE A 13 10.88 30.53 22.43
C ILE A 13 10.51 30.22 20.97
N PHE A 14 11.45 30.34 20.04
CA PHE A 14 11.30 29.75 18.71
C PHE A 14 12.15 28.49 18.58
N THR A 15 12.06 27.59 19.54
CA THR A 15 12.55 26.22 19.34
C THR A 15 11.46 25.38 18.74
N ALA A 16 11.54 25.26 17.40
CA ALA A 16 11.37 24.03 16.67
C ALA A 16 10.20 23.12 17.11
N SER A 17 8.98 23.51 16.78
CA SER A 17 8.01 22.48 16.39
C SER A 17 8.41 21.97 15.00
N SER A 18 9.48 21.19 14.96
CA SER A 18 9.71 20.25 13.87
C SER A 18 8.57 19.23 13.99
N CYS A 19 7.46 19.48 13.29
CA CYS A 19 6.54 18.41 12.92
C CYS A 19 7.36 17.43 12.09
N GLY A 20 7.97 16.47 12.77
CA GLY A 20 8.53 15.30 12.11
C GLY A 20 7.38 14.63 11.39
N ILE A 21 7.34 14.76 10.06
CA ILE A 21 6.56 13.87 9.21
C ILE A 21 7.01 12.47 9.63
N PRO A 22 6.10 11.60 10.13
CA PRO A 22 6.50 10.25 10.49
C PRO A 22 7.12 9.64 9.23
N LYS A 23 8.43 9.33 9.29
CA LYS A 23 9.06 8.51 8.29
C LYS A 23 8.34 7.17 8.36
N THR A 24 7.44 6.92 7.42
CA THR A 24 6.90 5.59 7.20
C THR A 24 8.10 4.71 6.86
N GLU A 25 8.49 3.84 7.79
CA GLU A 25 9.55 2.88 7.54
C GLU A 25 9.09 2.01 6.37
N ARG A 26 9.88 1.98 5.28
CA ARG A 26 9.59 1.10 4.15
C ARG A 26 9.73 -0.33 4.63
N ARG A 27 8.65 -1.10 4.51
CA ARG A 27 8.59 -2.52 4.89
C ARG A 27 9.31 -3.46 3.93
N GLY A 28 9.74 -2.97 2.78
CA GLY A 28 10.23 -3.75 1.67
C GLY A 28 9.45 -3.47 0.40
N ASN A 29 9.66 -4.22 -0.68
CA ASN A 29 8.87 -4.12 -1.90
C ASN A 29 7.56 -4.93 -1.81
N ALA A 30 6.67 -4.77 -2.79
CA ALA A 30 5.38 -5.46 -2.78
C ALA A 30 5.49 -6.99 -2.75
N ALA A 31 6.50 -7.57 -3.41
CA ALA A 31 6.71 -9.02 -3.44
C ALA A 31 7.17 -9.57 -2.08
N GLU A 32 8.05 -8.84 -1.40
CA GLU A 32 8.50 -9.19 -0.04
C GLU A 32 7.34 -9.16 0.94
N ILE A 33 6.51 -8.11 0.90
CA ILE A 33 5.32 -7.99 1.75
C ILE A 33 4.31 -9.11 1.47
N LEU A 34 4.04 -9.40 0.18
CA LEU A 34 3.13 -10.51 -0.17
C LEU A 34 3.68 -11.84 0.33
N SER A 35 4.97 -12.09 0.17
CA SER A 35 5.64 -13.30 0.68
C SER A 35 5.51 -13.43 2.20
N GLU A 36 5.66 -12.33 2.93
CA GLU A 36 5.49 -12.27 4.38
C GLU A 36 4.04 -12.60 4.78
N ILE A 37 3.04 -12.05 4.09
CA ILE A 37 1.63 -12.37 4.32
C ILE A 37 1.37 -13.86 4.12
N LEU A 38 1.83 -14.43 3.01
CA LEU A 38 1.62 -15.85 2.69
C LEU A 38 2.37 -16.79 3.63
N ALA A 39 3.47 -16.35 4.23
CA ALA A 39 4.20 -17.12 5.25
C ALA A 39 3.47 -17.15 6.60
N HIS A 40 2.72 -16.11 6.94
CA HIS A 40 2.00 -16.01 8.21
C HIS A 40 0.55 -16.52 8.13
N PHE A 41 -0.07 -16.41 6.97
CA PHE A 41 -1.48 -16.72 6.75
C PHE A 41 -1.61 -17.76 5.63
N ASP A 42 -1.94 -18.99 5.97
CA ASP A 42 -2.13 -20.04 4.98
C ASP A 42 -3.32 -19.74 4.07
N GLN A 43 -3.03 -19.44 2.81
CA GLN A 43 -4.02 -19.18 1.77
C GLN A 43 -4.22 -20.38 0.82
N GLY A 44 -3.46 -21.46 1.06
CA GLY A 44 -3.44 -22.63 0.20
C GLY A 44 -2.72 -22.39 -1.13
N ASP A 45 -2.91 -23.31 -2.07
CA ASP A 45 -2.30 -23.22 -3.41
C ASP A 45 -2.83 -22.03 -4.21
N GLY A 46 -1.90 -21.31 -4.84
CA GLY A 46 -2.24 -20.14 -5.65
C GLY A 46 -1.21 -19.84 -6.73
N PHE A 47 -1.52 -18.81 -7.51
CA PHE A 47 -0.61 -18.21 -8.47
C PHE A 47 -0.12 -16.88 -7.89
N ILE A 48 1.19 -16.68 -7.93
CA ILE A 48 1.83 -15.44 -7.48
C ILE A 48 2.46 -14.77 -8.69
N TYR A 49 2.14 -13.51 -8.90
CA TYR A 49 2.74 -12.66 -9.93
C TYR A 49 3.36 -11.43 -9.28
N THR A 50 4.56 -11.05 -9.71
CA THR A 50 5.26 -9.88 -9.18
C THR A 50 5.83 -9.04 -10.32
N SER A 51 5.93 -7.73 -10.10
CA SER A 51 6.54 -6.80 -11.06
C SER A 51 8.07 -6.78 -11.01
N GLU A 52 8.68 -7.66 -10.22
CA GLU A 52 10.14 -7.71 -10.09
C GLU A 52 10.81 -8.19 -11.37
N THR A 53 11.98 -7.62 -11.64
CA THR A 53 12.81 -8.03 -12.78
C THR A 53 13.29 -9.46 -12.59
N GLY A 54 13.02 -10.32 -13.57
CA GLY A 54 13.43 -11.73 -13.53
C GLY A 54 12.48 -12.63 -12.72
N ALA A 55 11.29 -12.14 -12.35
CA ALA A 55 10.28 -12.96 -11.70
C ALA A 55 9.91 -14.18 -12.57
N GLU A 56 9.71 -15.34 -11.94
CA GLU A 56 9.26 -16.57 -12.61
C GLU A 56 7.88 -16.39 -13.24
N SER A 57 7.01 -15.65 -12.58
CA SER A 57 5.69 -15.27 -13.06
C SER A 57 5.55 -13.74 -13.03
N PRO A 58 5.92 -13.06 -14.13
CA PRO A 58 5.93 -11.60 -14.14
C PRO A 58 4.52 -11.01 -14.17
N LEU A 59 4.29 -10.04 -13.31
CA LEU A 59 3.13 -9.16 -13.35
C LEU A 59 3.40 -8.03 -14.35
N THR A 60 2.88 -8.15 -15.55
CA THR A 60 3.08 -7.14 -16.59
C THR A 60 2.16 -5.93 -16.38
N ASP A 61 2.55 -4.76 -16.94
CA ASP A 61 1.72 -3.54 -16.89
C ASP A 61 0.31 -3.78 -17.46
N ALA A 62 0.21 -4.61 -18.52
CA ALA A 62 -1.07 -4.98 -19.12
C ALA A 62 -1.94 -5.83 -18.17
N MET A 63 -1.33 -6.70 -17.36
CA MET A 63 -2.05 -7.47 -16.34
C MET A 63 -2.48 -6.55 -15.19
N LEU A 64 -1.59 -5.69 -14.75
CA LEU A 64 -1.88 -4.71 -13.69
C LEU A 64 -3.03 -3.78 -14.12
N ALA A 65 -2.98 -3.23 -15.33
CA ALA A 65 -4.03 -2.38 -15.88
C ALA A 65 -5.41 -3.05 -15.90
N ARG A 66 -5.49 -4.36 -16.17
CA ARG A 66 -6.75 -5.13 -16.14
C ARG A 66 -7.33 -5.31 -14.74
N MET A 67 -6.54 -5.09 -13.68
CA MET A 67 -7.03 -5.15 -12.30
C MET A 67 -7.80 -3.90 -11.91
N PHE A 68 -7.63 -2.81 -12.67
CA PHE A 68 -8.36 -1.58 -12.47
C PHE A 68 -9.55 -1.50 -13.43
N PRO A 69 -10.71 -1.01 -12.98
CA PRO A 69 -11.86 -0.86 -13.85
C PRO A 69 -11.60 0.21 -14.93
N ASP A 70 -12.13 -0.01 -16.13
CA ASP A 70 -12.02 0.86 -17.31
C ASP A 70 -12.75 2.22 -17.12
N ASP A 71 -12.24 3.07 -16.27
CA ASP A 71 -12.81 4.38 -16.00
C ASP A 71 -12.05 5.53 -16.71
N GLY A 72 -11.13 5.20 -17.60
CA GLY A 72 -10.32 6.18 -18.33
C GLY A 72 -9.11 6.74 -17.59
N ASP A 73 -8.97 6.50 -16.28
CA ASP A 73 -7.89 7.03 -15.43
C ASP A 73 -6.73 6.05 -15.20
N THR A 74 -6.51 5.09 -16.10
CA THR A 74 -5.37 4.15 -16.01
C THR A 74 -4.02 4.85 -16.20
N ALA A 75 -4.01 6.12 -16.61
CA ALA A 75 -2.80 6.91 -16.74
C ALA A 75 -2.04 7.08 -15.41
N ASP A 76 -2.71 6.89 -14.27
CA ASP A 76 -2.10 7.09 -12.95
C ASP A 76 -1.35 5.84 -12.41
N LEU A 77 -1.36 4.73 -13.14
CA LEU A 77 -0.60 3.53 -12.74
C LEU A 77 0.93 3.70 -12.83
N PHE A 78 1.40 4.77 -13.48
CA PHE A 78 2.83 5.12 -13.49
C PHE A 78 3.40 5.38 -12.09
N CYS A 79 2.55 5.66 -11.11
CA CYS A 79 2.96 5.84 -9.71
C CYS A 79 3.22 4.53 -8.98
N VAL A 80 2.86 3.37 -9.54
CA VAL A 80 3.14 2.06 -8.95
C VAL A 80 4.57 1.67 -9.27
N VAL A 81 5.42 1.58 -8.25
CA VAL A 81 6.84 1.23 -8.39
C VAL A 81 7.09 -0.26 -8.19
N SER A 82 6.24 -0.92 -7.44
CA SER A 82 6.28 -2.37 -7.26
C SER A 82 4.88 -2.91 -7.03
N ALA A 83 4.60 -4.10 -7.53
CA ALA A 83 3.31 -4.75 -7.40
C ALA A 83 3.47 -6.26 -7.25
N ALA A 84 2.63 -6.86 -6.41
CA ALA A 84 2.56 -8.30 -6.26
C ALA A 84 1.12 -8.74 -6.02
N VAL A 85 0.74 -9.86 -6.61
CA VAL A 85 -0.60 -10.40 -6.46
C VAL A 85 -0.58 -11.91 -6.27
N TYR A 86 -1.40 -12.39 -5.36
CA TYR A 86 -1.75 -13.79 -5.18
C TYR A 86 -3.19 -14.03 -5.66
N PHE A 87 -3.39 -15.08 -6.42
CA PHE A 87 -4.71 -15.60 -6.79
C PHE A 87 -4.84 -17.04 -6.34
N SER A 88 -5.89 -17.37 -5.61
CA SER A 88 -6.17 -18.75 -5.22
C SER A 88 -6.50 -19.61 -6.44
N LYS A 89 -5.95 -20.83 -6.51
CA LYS A 89 -6.36 -21.86 -7.48
C LYS A 89 -7.75 -22.41 -7.20
N ARG A 90 -8.18 -22.35 -5.96
CA ARG A 90 -9.38 -23.02 -5.47
C ARG A 90 -10.62 -22.13 -5.51
N PHE A 91 -10.43 -20.84 -5.28
CA PHE A 91 -11.51 -19.84 -5.16
C PHE A 91 -11.20 -18.66 -6.07
N SER A 92 -11.98 -18.52 -7.14
CA SER A 92 -11.72 -17.53 -8.19
C SER A 92 -11.80 -16.06 -7.76
N ASP A 93 -12.41 -15.79 -6.62
CA ASP A 93 -12.59 -14.45 -6.04
C ASP A 93 -11.55 -14.10 -4.96
N ARG A 94 -10.80 -15.12 -4.43
CA ARG A 94 -9.76 -14.88 -3.43
C ARG A 94 -8.50 -14.35 -4.07
N GLU A 95 -8.11 -13.17 -3.63
CA GLU A 95 -6.86 -12.53 -4.03
C GLU A 95 -6.26 -11.67 -2.92
N ILE A 96 -4.96 -11.49 -2.98
CA ILE A 96 -4.23 -10.50 -2.20
C ILE A 96 -3.39 -9.69 -3.19
N LEU A 97 -3.65 -8.40 -3.30
CA LEU A 97 -2.88 -7.47 -4.11
C LEU A 97 -2.15 -6.49 -3.20
N VAL A 98 -0.86 -6.34 -3.42
CA VAL A 98 0.01 -5.37 -2.74
C VAL A 98 0.59 -4.45 -3.81
N LEU A 99 0.43 -3.15 -3.63
CA LEU A 99 1.03 -2.12 -4.46
C LEU A 99 1.92 -1.23 -3.61
N GLU A 100 3.11 -0.94 -4.08
CA GLU A 100 3.98 0.10 -3.56
C GLU A 100 3.93 1.30 -4.50
N LEU A 101 3.66 2.48 -3.98
CA LEU A 101 3.56 3.71 -4.75
C LEU A 101 4.84 4.55 -4.62
N CYS A 102 5.14 5.33 -5.64
CA CYS A 102 6.28 6.24 -5.62
C CYS A 102 6.12 7.38 -4.59
N ASP A 103 4.87 7.75 -4.29
CA ASP A 103 4.56 8.85 -3.37
C ASP A 103 3.18 8.64 -2.71
N ILE A 104 3.07 9.06 -1.45
CA ILE A 104 1.85 8.94 -0.65
C ILE A 104 0.66 9.75 -1.23
N SER A 105 0.93 10.81 -1.99
CA SER A 105 -0.12 11.64 -2.60
C SER A 105 -1.00 10.88 -3.59
N HIS A 106 -0.53 9.76 -4.14
CA HIS A 106 -1.29 8.90 -5.05
C HIS A 106 -2.18 7.86 -4.34
N THR A 107 -2.00 7.70 -3.04
CA THR A 107 -2.64 6.64 -2.25
C THR A 107 -4.16 6.71 -2.33
N GLU A 108 -4.76 7.88 -2.13
CA GLU A 108 -6.22 8.06 -2.14
C GLU A 108 -6.83 7.69 -3.49
N LEU A 109 -6.19 8.06 -4.59
CA LEU A 109 -6.64 7.71 -5.92
C LEU A 109 -6.63 6.20 -6.14
N ILE A 110 -5.51 5.55 -5.83
CA ILE A 110 -5.36 4.10 -6.01
C ILE A 110 -6.34 3.32 -5.12
N VAL A 111 -6.51 3.73 -3.86
CA VAL A 111 -7.51 3.14 -2.96
C VAL A 111 -8.91 3.23 -3.58
N ARG A 112 -9.30 4.39 -4.09
CA ARG A 112 -10.62 4.60 -4.73
C ARG A 112 -10.81 3.71 -5.95
N LEU A 113 -9.78 3.55 -6.78
CA LEU A 113 -9.81 2.66 -7.94
C LEU A 113 -9.95 1.19 -7.52
N LEU A 114 -9.17 0.74 -6.53
CA LEU A 114 -9.26 -0.63 -6.02
C LEU A 114 -10.58 -0.91 -5.29
N GLN A 115 -11.20 0.09 -4.65
CA GLN A 115 -12.53 -0.06 -4.07
C GLN A 115 -13.60 -0.38 -5.12
N LYS A 116 -13.48 0.11 -6.36
CA LYS A 116 -14.38 -0.27 -7.46
C LYS A 116 -14.22 -1.74 -7.83
N ARG A 117 -12.97 -2.27 -7.80
CA ARG A 117 -12.70 -3.70 -7.97
C ARG A 117 -13.28 -4.52 -6.81
N ALA A 118 -13.04 -4.07 -5.58
CA ALA A 118 -13.50 -4.73 -4.37
C ALA A 118 -15.02 -4.91 -4.31
N LYS A 119 -15.80 -3.95 -4.83
CA LYS A 119 -17.26 -4.05 -4.92
C LYS A 119 -17.78 -5.23 -5.76
N LYS A 120 -16.92 -5.81 -6.62
CA LYS A 120 -17.26 -6.97 -7.44
C LYS A 120 -16.92 -8.29 -6.74
N LYS A 121 -16.38 -8.23 -5.53
CA LYS A 121 -15.92 -9.38 -4.74
C LYS A 121 -16.64 -9.41 -3.41
N GLU A 122 -16.93 -10.60 -2.94
CA GLU A 122 -17.51 -10.78 -1.61
C GLU A 122 -16.44 -10.54 -0.53
N ASN A 123 -16.77 -9.67 0.43
CA ASN A 123 -15.92 -9.38 1.60
C ASN A 123 -14.53 -8.81 1.33
N ALA A 124 -14.24 -8.31 0.11
CA ALA A 124 -12.94 -7.69 -0.15
C ALA A 124 -12.78 -6.38 0.64
N VAL A 125 -11.58 -6.18 1.20
CA VAL A 125 -11.18 -4.95 1.89
C VAL A 125 -10.06 -4.26 1.13
N VAL A 126 -10.10 -2.92 1.11
CA VAL A 126 -9.05 -2.06 0.54
C VAL A 126 -8.65 -1.04 1.57
N PHE A 127 -7.35 -0.92 1.81
CA PHE A 127 -6.78 0.09 2.70
C PHE A 127 -5.37 0.45 2.27
N ALA A 128 -4.83 1.50 2.87
CA ALA A 128 -3.46 1.93 2.67
C ALA A 128 -2.73 2.08 4.00
N ASP A 129 -1.40 1.89 3.94
CA ASP A 129 -0.47 2.19 5.00
C ASP A 129 0.78 2.85 4.38
N GLY A 130 0.93 4.15 4.59
CA GLY A 130 1.98 4.93 3.93
C GLY A 130 1.85 4.90 2.41
N VAL A 131 2.91 4.44 1.75
CA VAL A 131 2.97 4.30 0.28
C VAL A 131 2.43 2.96 -0.23
N TYR A 132 2.01 2.07 0.67
CA TYR A 132 1.46 0.77 0.29
C TYR A 132 -0.05 0.81 0.23
N VAL A 133 -0.60 0.18 -0.81
CA VAL A 133 -2.05 -0.02 -0.96
C VAL A 133 -2.33 -1.51 -1.10
N TYR A 134 -3.32 -1.96 -0.37
CA TYR A 134 -3.69 -3.37 -0.29
C TYR A 134 -5.13 -3.58 -0.74
N LEU A 135 -5.36 -4.67 -1.50
CA LEU A 135 -6.68 -5.26 -1.66
C LEU A 135 -6.58 -6.70 -1.16
N ILE A 136 -7.42 -7.06 -0.20
CA ILE A 136 -7.42 -8.38 0.43
C ILE A 136 -8.83 -8.95 0.32
N CYS A 137 -8.93 -10.12 -0.30
CA CYS A 137 -10.16 -10.89 -0.42
C CYS A 137 -9.87 -12.34 -0.05
N THR A 138 -9.98 -12.66 1.22
CA THR A 138 -9.72 -13.98 1.82
C THR A 138 -10.67 -14.21 2.99
N ASP A 139 -10.61 -15.38 3.62
CA ASP A 139 -11.35 -15.63 4.87
C ASP A 139 -10.71 -14.95 6.09
N GLN A 140 -9.46 -14.45 5.97
CA GLN A 140 -8.65 -13.89 7.05
C GLN A 140 -8.39 -12.38 6.87
N ASN A 141 -9.31 -11.67 6.22
CA ASN A 141 -9.14 -10.24 5.90
C ASN A 141 -8.79 -9.38 7.12
N GLU A 142 -9.49 -9.58 8.23
CA GLU A 142 -9.29 -8.77 9.44
C GLU A 142 -7.93 -9.03 10.08
N GLU A 143 -7.51 -10.30 10.15
CA GLU A 143 -6.24 -10.70 10.73
C GLU A 143 -5.07 -10.15 9.90
N ILE A 144 -5.13 -10.28 8.57
CA ILE A 144 -4.12 -9.78 7.64
C ILE A 144 -4.08 -8.25 7.73
N SER A 145 -5.23 -7.57 7.69
CA SER A 145 -5.29 -6.11 7.79
C SER A 145 -4.68 -5.60 9.09
N ARG A 146 -5.01 -6.23 10.22
CA ARG A 146 -4.46 -5.89 11.54
C ARG A 146 -2.95 -6.14 11.61
N TYR A 147 -2.46 -7.19 10.96
CA TYR A 147 -1.03 -7.50 10.89
C TYR A 147 -0.25 -6.45 10.11
N LEU A 148 -0.81 -5.97 8.99
CA LEU A 148 -0.18 -4.97 8.12
C LEU A 148 -0.19 -3.55 8.71
N GLN A 149 -1.13 -3.22 9.59
CA GLN A 149 -1.26 -1.90 10.21
C GLN A 149 -0.51 -1.76 11.55
N ARG A 150 0.35 -2.71 11.89
CA ARG A 150 1.22 -2.64 13.08
C ARG A 150 2.55 -1.97 12.72
#